data_3d766e78a2cde0ebb76fe1c66cdb937d
#
_entry.id   3d766e78a2cde0ebb76fe1c66cdb937d
#
_cell.length_a   1.000
_cell.length_b   1.000
_cell.length_c   1.000
_cell.angle_alpha   90.00
_cell.angle_beta   90.00
_cell.angle_gamma   90.00
#
_symmetry.space_group_name_H-M   'P 1'
#
loop_
_entity.id
_entity.type
_entity.pdbx_description
1 polymer ?
#
loop_
_entity_poly.entity_id
_entity_poly.type
_entity_poly.pdbx_seq_one_letter_code
_entity_poly.pdbx_strand_id
1 'polypeptide(L)'
;MSGNLIAIIVILVLLLVLTGIIYYAYCNIKKKLRDTSRMLFGTDSMIEGMKQREKEVEMTPKSVSSATNLYMPSIMRDFPEFHYDEMKSRAENVLTSYLQSITRQNPALLSEGTRELKEQLRLRLEMLQNQSQKESFENIHIHRTEIHQYRKQKGRQSI
;
A
#
# COMPACT_ATOMS: atom_id res chain seq x y z
N MET A 1 -10.26 -50.76 -46.14
CA MET A 1 -10.08 -50.70 -44.67
C MET A 1 -8.88 -49.84 -44.20
N SER A 2 -7.88 -49.55 -45.03
CA SER A 2 -6.68 -48.77 -44.68
C SER A 2 -6.87 -47.27 -44.59
N GLY A 3 -7.83 -46.66 -45.31
CA GLY A 3 -8.02 -45.21 -45.27
C GLY A 3 -8.59 -44.68 -43.95
N ASN A 4 -9.49 -45.43 -43.30
CA ASN A 4 -10.02 -45.02 -41.99
C ASN A 4 -8.98 -45.10 -40.87
N LEU A 5 -8.03 -46.02 -40.97
CA LEU A 5 -6.99 -46.21 -39.98
C LEU A 5 -5.96 -45.04 -40.07
N ILE A 6 -5.65 -44.59 -41.28
CA ILE A 6 -4.78 -43.41 -41.52
C ILE A 6 -5.47 -42.14 -40.98
N ALA A 7 -6.78 -41.96 -41.22
CA ALA A 7 -7.54 -40.81 -40.71
C ALA A 7 -7.56 -40.77 -39.18
N ILE A 8 -7.74 -41.92 -38.50
CA ILE A 8 -7.70 -42.01 -37.03
C ILE A 8 -6.31 -41.62 -36.50
N ILE A 9 -5.24 -42.11 -37.12
CA ILE A 9 -3.87 -41.77 -36.68
C ILE A 9 -3.61 -40.28 -36.84
N VAL A 10 -4.03 -39.65 -37.95
CA VAL A 10 -3.87 -38.20 -38.17
C VAL A 10 -4.62 -37.39 -37.14
N ILE A 11 -5.85 -37.76 -36.82
CA ILE A 11 -6.67 -37.09 -35.76
C ILE A 11 -5.98 -37.22 -34.40
N LEU A 12 -5.44 -38.39 -34.09
CA LEU A 12 -4.78 -38.63 -32.80
C LEU A 12 -3.49 -37.83 -32.66
N VAL A 13 -2.70 -37.69 -33.72
CA VAL A 13 -1.51 -36.82 -33.73
C VAL A 13 -1.89 -35.36 -33.59
N LEU A 14 -2.95 -34.92 -34.24
CA LEU A 14 -3.44 -33.55 -34.19
C LEU A 14 -3.93 -33.18 -32.77
N LEU A 15 -4.62 -34.09 -32.09
CA LEU A 15 -5.01 -33.94 -30.69
C LEU A 15 -3.81 -33.86 -29.73
N LEU A 16 -2.78 -34.68 -29.94
CA LEU A 16 -1.53 -34.62 -29.18
C LEU A 16 -0.81 -33.28 -29.32
N VAL A 17 -0.73 -32.74 -30.55
CA VAL A 17 -0.12 -31.44 -30.81
C VAL A 17 -0.94 -30.33 -30.12
N LEU A 18 -2.25 -30.35 -30.22
CA LEU A 18 -3.15 -29.38 -29.57
C LEU A 18 -3.00 -29.40 -28.05
N THR A 19 -3.00 -30.57 -27.45
CA THR A 19 -2.78 -30.68 -25.98
C THR A 19 -1.41 -30.19 -25.55
N GLY A 20 -0.37 -30.42 -26.35
CA GLY A 20 0.97 -29.87 -26.11
C GLY A 20 1.03 -28.36 -26.16
N ILE A 21 0.36 -27.73 -27.12
CA ILE A 21 0.29 -26.25 -27.25
C ILE A 21 -0.48 -25.66 -26.05
N ILE A 22 -1.59 -26.24 -25.66
CA ILE A 22 -2.40 -25.79 -24.51
C ILE A 22 -1.58 -25.90 -23.23
N TYR A 23 -0.87 -27.01 -23.03
CA TYR A 23 -0.03 -27.22 -21.86
C TYR A 23 1.12 -26.19 -21.80
N TYR A 24 1.77 -25.93 -22.93
CA TYR A 24 2.84 -24.93 -23.02
C TYR A 24 2.33 -23.52 -22.72
N ALA A 25 1.18 -23.13 -23.29
CA ALA A 25 0.55 -21.85 -23.01
C ALA A 25 0.17 -21.71 -21.53
N TYR A 26 -0.39 -22.76 -20.93
CA TYR A 26 -0.74 -22.78 -19.49
C TYR A 26 0.49 -22.59 -18.60
N CYS A 27 1.60 -23.30 -18.88
CA CYS A 27 2.85 -23.16 -18.14
C CYS A 27 3.44 -21.74 -18.24
N ASN A 28 3.36 -21.13 -19.43
CA ASN A 28 3.87 -19.78 -19.66
C ASN A 28 3.03 -18.71 -18.94
N ILE A 29 1.71 -18.85 -18.96
CA ILE A 29 0.78 -17.97 -18.21
C ILE A 29 1.00 -18.10 -16.71
N LYS A 30 1.13 -19.34 -16.21
CA LYS A 30 1.39 -19.60 -14.80
C LYS A 30 2.71 -18.99 -14.32
N LYS A 31 3.75 -19.04 -15.14
CA LYS A 31 5.04 -18.42 -14.86
C LYS A 31 4.94 -16.89 -14.78
N LYS A 32 4.31 -16.25 -15.79
CA LYS A 32 4.08 -14.80 -15.79
C LYS A 32 3.21 -14.33 -14.61
N LEU A 33 2.14 -15.06 -14.28
CA LEU A 33 1.29 -14.75 -13.14
C LEU A 33 2.06 -14.82 -11.82
N ARG A 34 2.94 -15.81 -11.66
CA ARG A 34 3.78 -15.95 -10.46
C ARG A 34 4.79 -14.80 -10.33
N ASP A 35 5.45 -14.42 -11.42
CA ASP A 35 6.42 -13.33 -11.42
C ASP A 35 5.72 -11.98 -11.11
N THR A 36 4.54 -11.75 -11.69
CA THR A 36 3.72 -10.56 -11.38
C THR A 36 3.21 -10.56 -9.95
N SER A 37 2.80 -11.73 -9.43
CA SER A 37 2.35 -11.87 -8.04
C SER A 37 3.48 -11.60 -7.04
N ARG A 38 4.69 -12.06 -7.32
CA ARG A 38 5.88 -11.75 -6.51
C ARG A 38 6.22 -10.27 -6.53
N MET A 39 6.11 -9.60 -7.68
CA MET A 39 6.36 -8.15 -7.78
C MET A 39 5.32 -7.32 -7.01
N LEU A 40 4.04 -7.70 -7.07
CA LEU A 40 2.95 -6.90 -6.51
C LEU A 40 2.66 -7.22 -5.03
N PHE A 41 2.80 -8.48 -4.63
CA PHE A 41 2.36 -8.97 -3.32
C PHE A 41 3.46 -9.67 -2.50
N GLY A 42 4.64 -9.87 -3.08
CA GLY A 42 5.73 -10.63 -2.43
C GLY A 42 5.42 -12.12 -2.22
N THR A 43 4.31 -12.62 -2.77
CA THR A 43 3.85 -14.02 -2.63
C THR A 43 3.76 -14.73 -3.97
N ASP A 44 3.89 -16.04 -3.98
CA ASP A 44 3.87 -16.87 -5.19
C ASP A 44 2.47 -17.04 -5.79
N SER A 45 1.42 -16.66 -5.07
CA SER A 45 0.02 -16.77 -5.47
C SER A 45 -0.69 -15.44 -5.36
N MET A 46 -1.30 -14.99 -6.47
CA MET A 46 -2.09 -13.77 -6.53
C MET A 46 -3.31 -13.83 -5.58
N ILE A 47 -3.91 -15.01 -5.44
CA ILE A 47 -5.05 -15.25 -4.55
C ILE A 47 -4.62 -15.17 -3.07
N GLU A 48 -3.44 -15.69 -2.75
CA GLU A 48 -2.88 -15.62 -1.40
C GLU A 48 -2.48 -14.19 -1.03
N GLY A 49 -1.88 -13.45 -1.96
CA GLY A 49 -1.55 -12.04 -1.78
C GLY A 49 -2.79 -11.17 -1.57
N MET A 50 -3.88 -11.41 -2.32
CA MET A 50 -5.16 -10.73 -2.13
C MET A 50 -5.80 -11.08 -0.79
N LYS A 51 -5.81 -12.36 -0.39
CA LYS A 51 -6.32 -12.80 0.92
C LYS A 51 -5.50 -12.25 2.08
N GLN A 52 -4.21 -12.10 1.90
CA GLN A 52 -3.33 -11.52 2.91
C GLN A 52 -3.59 -10.03 3.10
N ARG A 53 -3.79 -9.28 2.01
CA ARG A 53 -4.23 -7.88 2.06
C ARG A 53 -5.64 -7.72 2.66
N GLU A 54 -6.56 -8.59 2.31
CA GLU A 54 -7.91 -8.61 2.89
C GLU A 54 -7.87 -8.86 4.40
N LYS A 55 -7.02 -9.79 4.86
CA LYS A 55 -6.76 -10.02 6.29
C LYS A 55 -6.05 -8.86 6.97
N GLU A 56 -5.11 -8.18 6.31
CA GLU A 56 -4.45 -6.98 6.86
C GLU A 56 -5.45 -5.81 6.99
N VAL A 57 -6.35 -5.64 6.02
CA VAL A 57 -7.45 -4.67 6.10
C VAL A 57 -8.46 -5.05 7.19
N GLU A 58 -8.74 -6.33 7.38
CA GLU A 58 -9.64 -6.85 8.41
C GLU A 58 -9.02 -6.82 9.81
N MET A 59 -7.69 -6.94 9.90
CA MET A 59 -6.91 -6.80 11.13
C MET A 59 -6.64 -5.35 11.54
N THR A 60 -7.04 -4.36 10.72
CA THR A 60 -7.04 -2.97 11.17
C THR A 60 -7.97 -2.89 12.39
N PRO A 61 -7.46 -2.56 13.60
CA PRO A 61 -8.26 -2.65 14.79
C PRO A 61 -9.55 -1.85 14.61
N LYS A 62 -10.71 -2.47 14.79
CA LYS A 62 -12.02 -1.79 14.81
C LYS A 62 -12.04 -0.62 15.82
N SER A 63 -11.14 -0.67 16.80
CA SER A 63 -10.88 0.39 17.76
C SER A 63 -10.43 1.72 17.14
N VAL A 64 -9.68 1.71 16.02
CA VAL A 64 -9.22 2.94 15.37
C VAL A 64 -10.36 3.63 14.63
N SER A 65 -11.21 2.87 13.94
CA SER A 65 -12.41 3.38 13.25
C SER A 65 -13.44 3.98 14.24
N SER A 66 -13.57 3.38 15.42
CA SER A 66 -14.48 3.91 16.46
C SER A 66 -13.91 5.15 17.15
N ALA A 67 -12.60 5.33 17.18
CA ALA A 67 -11.97 6.48 17.83
C ALA A 67 -12.32 7.81 17.13
N THR A 68 -12.32 7.85 15.79
CA THR A 68 -12.75 9.04 15.05
C THR A 68 -14.18 9.43 15.40
N ASN A 69 -15.12 8.46 15.38
CA ASN A 69 -16.52 8.71 15.71
C ASN A 69 -16.70 9.14 17.18
N LEU A 70 -15.88 8.63 18.09
CA LEU A 70 -15.92 8.98 19.52
C LEU A 70 -15.47 10.43 19.76
N TYR A 71 -14.41 10.88 19.07
CA TYR A 71 -13.83 12.20 19.28
C TYR A 71 -14.47 13.31 18.43
N MET A 72 -15.09 12.97 17.30
CA MET A 72 -15.67 13.95 16.39
C MET A 72 -16.64 14.94 17.05
N PRO A 73 -17.61 14.53 17.90
CA PRO A 73 -18.51 15.48 18.56
C PRO A 73 -17.77 16.48 19.47
N SER A 74 -16.68 16.05 20.11
CA SER A 74 -15.86 16.90 20.96
C SER A 74 -15.02 17.88 20.16
N ILE A 75 -14.48 17.43 19.03
CA ILE A 75 -13.70 18.26 18.12
C ILE A 75 -14.59 19.35 17.49
N MET A 76 -15.76 18.97 16.96
CA MET A 76 -16.69 19.93 16.35
C MET A 76 -17.23 20.96 17.37
N ARG A 77 -17.42 20.57 18.64
CA ARG A 77 -17.80 21.50 19.71
C ARG A 77 -16.69 22.50 20.00
N ASP A 78 -15.43 22.04 20.03
CA ASP A 78 -14.28 22.89 20.37
C ASP A 78 -13.77 23.70 19.18
N PHE A 79 -14.00 23.21 17.97
CA PHE A 79 -13.62 23.82 16.69
C PHE A 79 -14.76 23.68 15.67
N PRO A 80 -15.74 24.61 15.67
CA PRO A 80 -16.90 24.52 14.76
C PRO A 80 -16.53 24.56 13.26
N GLU A 81 -15.37 25.17 12.92
CA GLU A 81 -14.85 25.28 11.54
C GLU A 81 -14.02 24.06 11.12
N PHE A 82 -13.98 23.01 11.94
CA PHE A 82 -13.19 21.81 11.64
C PHE A 82 -13.84 20.99 10.52
N HIS A 83 -13.09 20.79 9.44
CA HIS A 83 -13.47 19.95 8.31
C HIS A 83 -12.62 18.67 8.31
N TYR A 84 -13.24 17.54 8.60
CA TYR A 84 -12.55 16.26 8.70
C TYR A 84 -11.85 15.85 7.40
N ASP A 85 -12.50 16.04 6.23
CA ASP A 85 -11.94 15.66 4.94
C ASP A 85 -10.72 16.51 4.56
N GLU A 86 -10.72 17.79 4.92
CA GLU A 86 -9.57 18.67 4.72
C GLU A 86 -8.38 18.24 5.60
N MET A 87 -8.64 17.99 6.88
CA MET A 87 -7.61 17.50 7.79
C MET A 87 -7.05 16.15 7.35
N LYS A 88 -7.89 15.23 6.89
CA LYS A 88 -7.52 13.95 6.34
C LYS A 88 -6.59 14.13 5.13
N SER A 89 -7.03 14.91 4.15
CA SER A 89 -6.26 15.20 2.93
C SER A 89 -4.90 15.83 3.26
N ARG A 90 -4.88 16.75 4.22
CA ARG A 90 -3.64 17.39 4.69
C ARG A 90 -2.70 16.38 5.36
N ALA A 91 -3.22 15.51 6.21
CA ALA A 91 -2.43 14.46 6.87
C ALA A 91 -1.82 13.48 5.84
N GLU A 92 -2.59 13.09 4.83
CA GLU A 92 -2.14 12.23 3.74
C GLU A 92 -1.03 12.90 2.91
N ASN A 93 -1.18 14.17 2.60
CA ASN A 93 -0.18 14.96 1.89
C ASN A 93 1.12 15.10 2.69
N VAL A 94 1.02 15.37 3.99
CA VAL A 94 2.18 15.46 4.88
C VAL A 94 2.91 14.13 4.95
N LEU A 95 2.20 13.01 5.11
CA LEU A 95 2.81 11.67 5.15
C LEU A 95 3.51 11.34 3.82
N THR A 96 2.84 11.58 2.70
CA THR A 96 3.41 11.34 1.37
C THR A 96 4.67 12.18 1.14
N SER A 97 4.62 13.47 1.48
CA SER A 97 5.77 14.40 1.37
C SER A 97 6.93 13.98 2.28
N TYR A 98 6.64 13.49 3.49
CA TYR A 98 7.63 12.96 4.41
C TYR A 98 8.36 11.75 3.83
N LEU A 99 7.63 10.76 3.30
CA LEU A 99 8.20 9.55 2.70
C LEU A 99 8.98 9.87 1.42
N GLN A 100 8.48 10.80 0.59
CA GLN A 100 9.21 11.29 -0.57
C GLN A 100 10.49 12.03 -0.21
N SER A 101 10.49 12.79 0.90
CA SER A 101 11.68 13.48 1.41
C SER A 101 12.78 12.49 1.77
N ILE A 102 12.43 11.36 2.38
CA ILE A 102 13.39 10.30 2.70
C ILE A 102 13.91 9.65 1.42
N THR A 103 13.01 9.26 0.51
CA THR A 103 13.36 8.61 -0.76
C THR A 103 14.32 9.46 -1.60
N ARG A 104 14.07 10.77 -1.67
CA ARG A 104 14.89 11.71 -2.45
C ARG A 104 16.02 12.33 -1.64
N GLN A 105 16.14 12.01 -0.36
CA GLN A 105 17.10 12.61 0.58
C GLN A 105 17.05 14.15 0.58
N ASN A 106 15.86 14.70 0.42
CA ASN A 106 15.63 16.14 0.34
C ASN A 106 14.57 16.61 1.35
N PRO A 107 14.97 17.24 2.48
CA PRO A 107 14.03 17.70 3.50
C PRO A 107 13.12 18.84 3.04
N ALA A 108 13.46 19.57 1.98
CA ALA A 108 12.65 20.67 1.47
C ALA A 108 11.32 20.23 0.86
N LEU A 109 11.17 18.94 0.51
CA LEU A 109 9.92 18.39 0.00
C LEU A 109 8.82 18.33 1.06
N LEU A 110 9.17 18.31 2.36
CA LEU A 110 8.22 18.43 3.46
C LEU A 110 7.91 19.91 3.72
N SER A 111 7.05 20.50 2.90
CA SER A 111 6.64 21.90 3.04
C SER A 111 5.78 22.14 4.28
N GLU A 112 4.84 21.22 4.53
CA GLU A 112 3.92 21.26 5.66
C GLU A 112 4.37 20.30 6.78
N GLY A 113 3.92 20.56 8.01
CA GLY A 113 4.21 19.73 9.17
C GLY A 113 4.70 20.53 10.37
N THR A 114 4.67 19.90 11.53
CA THR A 114 5.13 20.52 12.77
C THR A 114 6.64 20.68 12.78
N ARG A 115 7.14 21.55 13.65
CA ARG A 115 8.59 21.75 13.83
C ARG A 115 9.27 20.43 14.25
N GLU A 116 8.61 19.69 15.13
CA GLU A 116 9.07 18.39 15.62
C GLU A 116 9.20 17.37 14.48
N LEU A 117 8.22 17.30 13.59
CA LEU A 117 8.25 16.40 12.44
C LEU A 117 9.38 16.73 11.48
N LYS A 118 9.62 18.03 11.21
CA LYS A 118 10.71 18.49 10.37
C LYS A 118 12.08 18.16 10.98
N GLU A 119 12.21 18.29 12.29
CA GLU A 119 13.42 17.93 13.00
C GLU A 119 13.67 16.41 12.99
N GLN A 120 12.62 15.61 13.21
CA GLN A 120 12.73 14.16 13.09
C GLN A 120 13.15 13.72 11.69
N LEU A 121 12.61 14.35 10.64
CA LEU A 121 13.03 14.08 9.26
C LEU A 121 14.51 14.39 9.07
N ARG A 122 14.98 15.55 9.55
CA ARG A 122 16.38 15.94 9.45
C ARG A 122 17.31 14.92 10.12
N LEU A 123 16.99 14.53 11.35
CA LEU A 123 17.76 13.52 12.09
C LEU A 123 17.74 12.16 11.38
N ARG A 124 16.61 11.76 10.80
CA ARG A 124 16.52 10.52 10.03
C ARG A 124 17.42 10.54 8.81
N LEU A 125 17.42 11.64 8.06
CA LEU A 125 18.27 11.78 6.88
C LEU A 125 19.77 11.80 7.24
N GLU A 126 20.15 12.49 8.30
CA GLU A 126 21.53 12.48 8.81
C GLU A 126 21.96 11.05 9.21
N MET A 127 21.10 10.31 9.89
CA MET A 127 21.38 8.92 10.27
C MET A 127 21.59 8.03 9.04
N LEU A 128 20.75 8.14 8.03
CA LEU A 128 20.86 7.38 6.78
C LEU A 128 22.15 7.73 6.02
N GLN A 129 22.52 9.02 5.97
CA GLN A 129 23.77 9.46 5.36
C GLN A 129 25.00 8.90 6.09
N ASN A 130 25.01 8.96 7.43
CA ASN A 130 26.10 8.44 8.24
C ASN A 130 26.29 6.93 8.09
N GLN A 131 25.20 6.21 7.86
CA GLN A 131 25.20 4.75 7.61
C GLN A 131 25.44 4.39 6.14
N SER A 132 25.56 5.38 5.25
CA SER A 132 25.61 5.18 3.79
C SER A 132 24.44 4.35 3.25
N GLN A 133 23.27 4.47 3.91
CA GLN A 133 22.04 3.76 3.56
C GLN A 133 21.07 4.68 2.82
N LYS A 134 20.27 4.07 1.94
CA LYS A 134 19.16 4.73 1.26
C LYS A 134 17.88 3.96 1.54
N GLU A 135 16.86 4.68 1.94
CA GLU A 135 15.49 4.16 2.00
C GLU A 135 14.70 4.68 0.81
N SER A 136 13.96 3.81 0.13
CA SER A 136 13.09 4.17 -0.99
C SER A 136 11.68 3.67 -0.71
N PHE A 137 10.70 4.56 -0.87
CA PHE A 137 9.29 4.26 -0.74
C PHE A 137 8.64 4.44 -2.11
N GLU A 138 8.15 3.35 -2.68
CA GLU A 138 7.50 3.32 -3.99
C GLU A 138 6.04 2.87 -3.84
N ASN A 139 5.18 3.34 -4.75
CA ASN A 139 3.76 2.95 -4.78
C ASN A 139 3.03 3.16 -3.44
N ILE A 140 3.19 4.35 -2.85
CA ILE A 140 2.57 4.69 -1.57
C ILE A 140 1.06 4.78 -1.77
N HIS A 141 0.30 3.91 -1.10
CA HIS A 141 -1.15 3.93 -1.06
C HIS A 141 -1.64 4.04 0.37
N ILE A 142 -2.37 5.13 0.67
CA ILE A 142 -2.98 5.33 1.98
C ILE A 142 -4.40 4.78 1.90
N HIS A 143 -4.65 3.66 2.58
CA HIS A 143 -5.96 3.02 2.58
C HIS A 143 -6.95 3.71 3.51
N ARG A 144 -6.45 4.25 4.62
CA ARG A 144 -7.31 4.84 5.65
C ARG A 144 -6.55 5.82 6.52
N THR A 145 -7.21 6.94 6.84
CA THR A 145 -6.72 7.97 7.75
C THR A 145 -7.78 8.21 8.82
N GLU A 146 -7.40 8.11 10.09
CA GLU A 146 -8.32 8.18 11.23
C GLU A 146 -7.73 9.00 12.37
N ILE A 147 -8.60 9.62 13.17
CA ILE A 147 -8.20 10.32 14.39
C ILE A 147 -8.03 9.28 15.51
N HIS A 148 -6.79 9.07 15.94
CA HIS A 148 -6.51 8.12 17.02
C HIS A 148 -6.81 8.70 18.41
N GLN A 149 -6.52 9.99 18.62
CA GLN A 149 -6.68 10.63 19.91
C GLN A 149 -6.89 12.14 19.75
N TYR A 150 -7.79 12.67 20.56
CA TYR A 150 -8.00 14.11 20.72
C TYR A 150 -7.74 14.52 22.18
N ARG A 151 -6.92 15.54 22.40
CA ARG A 151 -6.68 16.15 23.70
C ARG A 151 -6.67 17.66 23.57
N LYS A 152 -7.55 18.33 24.33
CA LYS A 152 -7.54 19.78 24.48
C LYS A 152 -6.50 20.16 25.53
N GLN A 153 -5.41 20.80 25.12
CA GLN A 153 -4.51 21.44 26.08
C GLN A 153 -5.18 22.72 26.60
N LYS A 154 -5.39 22.80 27.91
CA LYS A 154 -5.75 24.09 28.54
C LYS A 154 -4.57 25.04 28.31
N GLY A 155 -4.78 26.08 27.49
CA GLY A 155 -3.78 27.10 27.29
C GLY A 155 -3.33 27.65 28.65
N ARG A 156 -2.00 27.64 28.90
CA ARG A 156 -1.42 28.47 29.96
C ARG A 156 -1.72 29.90 29.53
N GLN A 157 -2.69 30.54 30.18
CA GLN A 157 -2.75 31.98 30.22
C GLN A 157 -1.51 32.42 31.01
N SER A 158 -0.49 32.86 30.31
CA SER A 158 0.56 33.69 30.90
C SER A 158 -0.07 35.05 31.18
N ILE A 159 -0.28 35.37 32.45
CA ILE A 159 -0.46 36.72 32.97
C ILE A 159 0.87 37.47 32.81
#